data_a3dcc9fa2db795d3292e991b62308798
#
_entry.id   a3dcc9fa2db795d3292e991b62308798
#
_cell.length_a   1.000
_cell.length_b   1.000
_cell.length_c   1.000
_cell.angle_alpha   90.00
_cell.angle_beta   90.00
_cell.angle_gamma   90.00
#
_symmetry.space_group_name_H-M   'P 1'
#
loop_
_entity.id
_entity.type
_entity.pdbx_description
1 polymer ?
#
loop_
_entity_poly.entity_id
_entity_poly.type
_entity_poly.pdbx_seq_one_letter_code
_entity_poly.pdbx_strand_id
1 'polypeptide(L)'
;MRLHKNLVVAVIKVLDGVFNQNLYADKTIEKVLKYDKRWGSRDRGFIAETSYEIIRWKRLYSEIAEAKSPFKYKELWKIFAVWAVLKGIQLPNWPELNETPNRRIKGKFDELIKIRKFRESVPDWLDKIGLDELGEKNWEKELNALNQKASVIIRTNT
;
A
#
# COMPACT_ATOMS: atom_id res chain seq x y z
N MET A 1 11.03 -3.74 13.69
CA MET A 1 11.35 -2.36 13.21
C MET A 1 10.62 -1.36 14.11
N ARG A 2 11.29 -0.30 14.56
CA ARG A 2 10.67 0.78 15.34
C ARG A 2 10.13 1.85 14.39
N LEU A 3 8.87 2.21 14.51
CA LEU A 3 8.25 3.28 13.72
C LEU A 3 8.64 4.66 14.28
N HIS A 4 8.91 5.61 13.40
CA HIS A 4 9.14 7.02 13.75
C HIS A 4 7.99 7.86 13.20
N LYS A 5 7.33 8.65 14.06
CA LYS A 5 6.09 9.37 13.73
C LYS A 5 6.23 10.32 12.53
N ASN A 6 7.35 11.03 12.43
CA ASN A 6 7.63 11.91 11.30
C ASN A 6 7.70 11.18 9.95
N LEU A 7 8.25 9.95 9.92
CA LEU A 7 8.32 9.14 8.70
C LEU A 7 6.93 8.62 8.33
N VAL A 8 6.15 8.17 9.32
CA VAL A 8 4.77 7.73 9.08
C VAL A 8 3.90 8.88 8.57
N VAL A 9 4.02 10.08 9.17
CA VAL A 9 3.32 11.28 8.66
C VAL A 9 3.71 11.59 7.22
N ALA A 10 4.97 11.36 6.84
CA ALA A 10 5.40 11.52 5.45
C ALA A 10 4.71 10.50 4.51
N VAL A 11 4.60 9.23 4.93
CA VAL A 11 3.83 8.21 4.20
C VAL A 11 2.36 8.65 4.06
N ILE A 12 1.71 9.09 5.16
CA ILE A 12 0.32 9.57 5.10
C ILE A 12 0.14 10.71 4.11
N LYS A 13 1.09 11.66 4.03
CA LYS A 13 1.06 12.75 3.03
C LYS A 13 1.14 12.23 1.60
N VAL A 14 1.97 11.20 1.34
CA VAL A 14 2.02 10.56 0.03
C VAL A 14 0.67 9.92 -0.31
N LEU A 15 0.11 9.15 0.63
CA LEU A 15 -1.17 8.48 0.42
C LEU A 15 -2.31 9.47 0.15
N ASP A 16 -2.35 10.59 0.86
CA ASP A 16 -3.34 11.65 0.61
C ASP A 16 -3.21 12.23 -0.80
N GLY A 17 -1.99 12.56 -1.22
CA GLY A 17 -1.73 13.06 -2.56
C GLY A 17 -2.17 12.09 -3.67
N VAL A 18 -1.85 10.81 -3.50
CA VAL A 18 -2.17 9.80 -4.51
C VAL A 18 -3.64 9.40 -4.49
N PHE A 19 -4.24 9.20 -3.32
CA PHE A 19 -5.58 8.64 -3.20
C PHE A 19 -6.70 9.68 -3.33
N ASN A 20 -6.49 10.89 -2.84
CA ASN A 20 -7.50 11.93 -2.82
C ASN A 20 -7.30 13.00 -3.90
N GLN A 21 -6.04 13.27 -4.28
CA GLN A 21 -5.71 14.31 -5.26
C GLN A 21 -5.34 13.73 -6.63
N ASN A 22 -5.36 12.39 -6.80
CA ASN A 22 -5.02 11.67 -8.03
C ASN A 22 -3.63 12.01 -8.59
N LEU A 23 -2.68 12.33 -7.71
CA LEU A 23 -1.31 12.62 -8.12
C LEU A 23 -0.55 11.33 -8.43
N TYR A 24 0.43 11.41 -9.34
CA TYR A 24 1.33 10.28 -9.62
C TYR A 24 2.19 9.93 -8.42
N ALA A 25 2.27 8.64 -8.09
CA ALA A 25 2.94 8.16 -6.89
C ALA A 25 4.42 8.53 -6.83
N ASP A 26 5.16 8.34 -7.94
CA ASP A 26 6.58 8.67 -8.06
C ASP A 26 6.85 10.17 -7.79
N LYS A 27 6.09 11.05 -8.41
CA LYS A 27 6.19 12.51 -8.24
C LYS A 27 5.83 12.96 -6.83
N THR A 28 4.80 12.34 -6.25
CA THR A 28 4.37 12.67 -4.89
C THR A 28 5.40 12.23 -3.86
N ILE A 29 5.95 11.02 -4.00
CA ILE A 29 7.03 10.51 -3.15
C ILE A 29 8.26 11.41 -3.28
N GLU A 30 8.70 11.73 -4.50
CA GLU A 30 9.84 12.62 -4.73
C GLU A 30 9.65 13.99 -4.06
N LYS A 31 8.47 14.59 -4.18
CA LYS A 31 8.12 15.87 -3.55
C LYS A 31 8.20 15.77 -2.03
N VAL A 32 7.63 14.72 -1.44
CA VAL A 32 7.66 14.52 0.01
C VAL A 32 9.10 14.29 0.49
N LEU A 33 9.90 13.49 -0.22
CA LEU A 33 11.30 13.24 0.15
C LEU A 33 12.20 14.48 0.07
N LYS A 34 11.86 15.46 -0.76
CA LYS A 34 12.57 16.75 -0.83
C LYS A 34 12.23 17.70 0.31
N TYR A 35 11.14 17.45 1.02
CA TYR A 35 10.64 18.35 2.08
C TYR A 35 11.58 18.41 3.29
N ASP A 36 12.16 17.28 3.71
CA ASP A 36 13.09 17.23 4.85
C ASP A 36 14.44 16.63 4.43
N LYS A 37 15.44 17.50 4.33
CA LYS A 37 16.81 17.13 3.94
C LYS A 37 17.55 16.30 4.99
N ARG A 38 17.03 16.21 6.22
CA ARG A 38 17.64 15.43 7.31
C ARG A 38 17.41 13.93 7.18
N TRP A 39 16.45 13.50 6.36
CA TRP A 39 16.20 12.08 6.14
C TRP A 39 17.38 11.40 5.43
N GLY A 40 17.95 10.41 6.11
CA GLY A 40 18.98 9.56 5.55
C GLY A 40 18.43 8.54 4.55
N SER A 41 19.29 7.73 3.97
CA SER A 41 18.91 6.72 2.97
C SER A 41 17.88 5.71 3.50
N ARG A 42 17.99 5.31 4.77
CA ARG A 42 17.04 4.38 5.42
C ARG A 42 15.65 4.99 5.59
N ASP A 43 15.58 6.26 6.00
CA ASP A 43 14.30 6.98 6.18
C ASP A 43 13.60 7.16 4.86
N ARG A 44 14.36 7.57 3.83
CA ARG A 44 13.87 7.74 2.46
C ARG A 44 13.40 6.42 1.88
N GLY A 45 14.15 5.33 2.10
CA GLY A 45 13.75 3.98 1.72
C GLY A 45 12.45 3.56 2.38
N PHE A 46 12.32 3.75 3.69
CA PHE A 46 11.09 3.45 4.43
C PHE A 46 9.87 4.20 3.86
N ILE A 47 9.99 5.52 3.65
CA ILE A 47 8.89 6.33 3.11
C ILE A 47 8.50 5.84 1.71
N ALA A 48 9.46 5.64 0.82
CA ALA A 48 9.20 5.23 -0.56
C ALA A 48 8.60 3.83 -0.64
N GLU A 49 9.25 2.84 -0.05
CA GLU A 49 8.82 1.43 -0.10
C GLU A 49 7.45 1.22 0.56
N THR A 50 7.25 1.81 1.74
CA THR A 50 5.95 1.72 2.44
C THR A 50 4.83 2.36 1.64
N SER A 51 5.09 3.55 1.07
CA SER A 51 4.10 4.24 0.25
C SER A 51 3.74 3.44 -1.00
N TYR A 52 4.73 2.95 -1.76
CA TYR A 52 4.48 2.13 -2.94
C TYR A 52 3.71 0.86 -2.61
N GLU A 53 4.07 0.19 -1.52
CA GLU A 53 3.38 -1.03 -1.13
C GLU A 53 1.91 -0.75 -0.76
N ILE A 54 1.64 0.28 0.04
CA ILE A 54 0.25 0.62 0.39
C ILE A 54 -0.55 1.06 -0.84
N ILE A 55 0.05 1.81 -1.76
CA ILE A 55 -0.58 2.21 -3.02
C ILE A 55 -0.89 0.98 -3.88
N ARG A 56 0.05 0.05 -4.00
CA ARG A 56 -0.14 -1.21 -4.76
C ARG A 56 -1.28 -2.05 -4.20
N TRP A 57 -1.37 -2.16 -2.88
CA TRP A 57 -2.38 -2.95 -2.19
C TRP A 57 -3.57 -2.11 -1.70
N LYS A 58 -3.80 -0.94 -2.29
CA LYS A 58 -4.85 0.02 -1.90
C LYS A 58 -6.20 -0.66 -1.67
N ARG A 59 -6.66 -1.46 -2.62
CA ARG A 59 -7.97 -2.11 -2.57
C ARG A 59 -8.10 -3.03 -1.37
N LEU A 60 -7.13 -3.92 -1.18
CA LEU A 60 -7.11 -4.85 -0.07
C LEU A 60 -7.04 -4.11 1.27
N TYR A 61 -6.11 -3.18 1.41
CA TYR A 61 -5.91 -2.49 2.69
C TYR A 61 -7.06 -1.54 3.05
N SER A 62 -7.66 -0.86 2.07
CA SER A 62 -8.83 -0.01 2.33
C SER A 62 -10.07 -0.84 2.71
N GLU A 63 -10.27 -2.00 2.11
CA GLU A 63 -11.36 -2.90 2.47
C GLU A 63 -11.20 -3.44 3.89
N ILE A 64 -9.99 -3.89 4.26
CA ILE A 64 -9.70 -4.34 5.63
C ILE A 64 -9.90 -3.20 6.64
N ALA A 65 -9.47 -1.98 6.30
CA ALA A 65 -9.60 -0.78 7.12
C ALA A 65 -11.04 -0.24 7.20
N GLU A 66 -11.96 -0.75 6.38
CA GLU A 66 -13.32 -0.21 6.20
C GLU A 66 -13.30 1.29 5.81
N ALA A 67 -12.28 1.68 5.05
CA ALA A 67 -12.06 3.05 4.62
C ALA A 67 -12.65 3.27 3.22
N LYS A 68 -13.36 4.39 3.02
CA LYS A 68 -14.03 4.74 1.76
C LYS A 68 -13.49 6.05 1.20
N SER A 69 -13.33 6.10 -0.12
CA SER A 69 -12.94 7.32 -0.83
C SER A 69 -14.08 8.37 -0.81
N PRO A 70 -13.80 9.67 -0.65
CA PRO A 70 -12.49 10.24 -0.37
C PRO A 70 -12.02 9.93 1.05
N PHE A 71 -10.74 9.53 1.18
CA PHE A 71 -10.20 9.08 2.46
C PHE A 71 -9.91 10.27 3.39
N LYS A 72 -10.60 10.32 4.54
CA LYS A 72 -10.26 11.28 5.59
C LYS A 72 -8.89 10.95 6.20
N TYR A 73 -8.26 11.93 6.83
CA TYR A 73 -6.96 11.77 7.48
C TYR A 73 -6.92 10.54 8.43
N LYS A 74 -7.97 10.35 9.24
CA LYS A 74 -8.08 9.18 10.13
C LYS A 74 -8.14 7.85 9.36
N GLU A 75 -8.74 7.83 8.18
CA GLU A 75 -8.85 6.62 7.35
C GLU A 75 -7.50 6.25 6.72
N LEU A 76 -6.69 7.24 6.32
CA LEU A 76 -5.33 6.99 5.84
C LEU A 76 -4.46 6.34 6.92
N TRP A 77 -4.60 6.77 8.17
CA TRP A 77 -3.93 6.14 9.31
C TRP A 77 -4.40 4.71 9.54
N LYS A 78 -5.70 4.42 9.39
CA LYS A 78 -6.21 3.04 9.47
C LYS A 78 -5.63 2.16 8.37
N ILE A 79 -5.52 2.66 7.13
CA ILE A 79 -4.90 1.94 6.02
C ILE A 79 -3.42 1.65 6.31
N PHE A 80 -2.68 2.63 6.83
CA PHE A 80 -1.30 2.43 7.28
C PHE A 80 -1.22 1.39 8.41
N ALA A 81 -2.14 1.44 9.39
CA ALA A 81 -2.19 0.49 10.49
C ALA A 81 -2.43 -0.95 9.99
N VAL A 82 -3.30 -1.14 8.99
CA VAL A 82 -3.51 -2.45 8.34
C VAL A 82 -2.20 -2.97 7.78
N TRP A 83 -1.48 -2.16 6.98
CA TRP A 83 -0.17 -2.53 6.46
C TRP A 83 0.81 -2.93 7.57
N ALA A 84 0.93 -2.12 8.62
CA ALA A 84 1.86 -2.38 9.71
C ALA A 84 1.53 -3.68 10.48
N VAL A 85 0.24 -3.93 10.76
CA VAL A 85 -0.22 -5.16 11.43
C VAL A 85 0.06 -6.40 10.58
N LEU A 86 -0.20 -6.34 9.28
CA LEU A 86 0.05 -7.45 8.37
C LEU A 86 1.55 -7.73 8.18
N LYS A 87 2.41 -6.70 8.31
CA LYS A 87 3.87 -6.86 8.35
C LYS A 87 4.41 -7.33 9.71
N GLY A 88 3.55 -7.55 10.70
CA GLY A 88 3.98 -7.94 12.04
C GLY A 88 4.70 -6.83 12.81
N ILE A 89 4.52 -5.58 12.41
CA ILE A 89 5.15 -4.42 13.07
C ILE A 89 4.35 -4.08 14.33
N GLN A 90 5.05 -3.98 15.47
CA GLN A 90 4.42 -3.52 16.70
C GLN A 90 4.03 -2.05 16.57
N LEU A 91 2.74 -1.76 16.75
CA LEU A 91 2.24 -0.39 16.66
C LEU A 91 2.61 0.38 17.93
N PRO A 92 3.15 1.61 17.80
CA PRO A 92 3.41 2.48 18.93
C PRO A 92 2.10 3.04 19.50
N ASN A 93 2.16 3.46 20.77
CA ASN A 93 1.02 4.07 21.47
C ASN A 93 0.84 5.53 21.01
N TRP A 94 0.41 5.73 19.77
CA TRP A 94 0.04 7.04 19.24
C TRP A 94 -1.47 7.17 19.16
N PRO A 95 -2.05 8.36 19.39
CA PRO A 95 -3.49 8.56 19.34
C PRO A 95 -4.15 8.05 18.06
N GLU A 96 -3.44 8.16 16.92
CA GLU A 96 -3.92 7.74 15.61
C GLU A 96 -3.97 6.22 15.43
N LEU A 97 -3.27 5.45 16.29
CA LEU A 97 -3.12 3.99 16.20
C LEU A 97 -3.67 3.23 17.42
N ASN A 98 -4.05 3.93 18.49
CA ASN A 98 -4.43 3.31 19.77
C ASN A 98 -5.61 2.33 19.67
N GLU A 99 -6.56 2.60 18.77
CA GLU A 99 -7.77 1.79 18.58
C GLU A 99 -7.66 0.79 17.43
N THR A 100 -6.44 0.41 17.04
CA THR A 100 -6.25 -0.50 15.90
C THR A 100 -6.67 -1.93 16.28
N PRO A 101 -7.68 -2.51 15.59
CA PRO A 101 -8.23 -3.81 15.93
C PRO A 101 -7.41 -4.95 15.31
N ASN A 102 -6.23 -5.26 15.85
CA ASN A 102 -5.27 -6.22 15.28
C ASN A 102 -5.87 -7.59 14.92
N ARG A 103 -6.72 -8.17 15.79
CA ARG A 103 -7.38 -9.46 15.53
C ARG A 103 -8.35 -9.37 14.35
N ARG A 104 -9.14 -8.30 14.30
CA ARG A 104 -10.09 -8.06 13.21
C ARG A 104 -9.41 -7.86 11.87
N ILE A 105 -8.28 -7.14 11.86
CA ILE A 105 -7.46 -6.95 10.65
C ILE A 105 -6.99 -8.29 10.10
N LYS A 106 -6.44 -9.16 10.94
CA LYS A 106 -5.98 -10.50 10.52
C LYS A 106 -7.13 -11.37 10.05
N GLY A 107 -8.26 -11.41 10.77
CA GLY A 107 -9.43 -12.18 10.36
C GLY A 107 -9.99 -11.73 9.01
N LYS A 108 -10.13 -10.42 8.78
CA LYS A 108 -10.54 -9.87 7.49
C LYS A 108 -9.54 -10.17 6.38
N PHE A 109 -8.27 -10.10 6.66
CA PHE A 109 -7.25 -10.48 5.69
C PHE A 109 -7.44 -11.93 5.24
N ASP A 110 -7.56 -12.88 6.20
CA ASP A 110 -7.75 -14.30 5.91
C ASP A 110 -9.03 -14.60 5.11
N GLU A 111 -10.07 -13.79 5.27
CA GLU A 111 -11.29 -13.88 4.48
C GLU A 111 -11.11 -13.32 3.06
N LEU A 112 -10.54 -12.11 2.94
CA LEU A 112 -10.46 -11.38 1.68
C LEU A 112 -9.43 -11.97 0.71
N ILE A 113 -8.34 -12.56 1.19
CA ILE A 113 -7.36 -13.22 0.31
C ILE A 113 -7.92 -14.44 -0.44
N LYS A 114 -9.05 -14.99 0.00
CA LYS A 114 -9.77 -16.07 -0.73
C LYS A 114 -10.43 -15.55 -2.00
N ILE A 115 -10.66 -14.24 -2.09
CA ILE A 115 -11.31 -13.58 -3.22
C ILE A 115 -10.22 -12.94 -4.09
N ARG A 116 -10.03 -13.45 -5.33
CA ARG A 116 -8.94 -13.05 -6.23
C ARG A 116 -8.76 -11.52 -6.35
N LYS A 117 -9.83 -10.78 -6.62
CA LYS A 117 -9.76 -9.32 -6.82
C LYS A 117 -9.24 -8.53 -5.60
N PHE A 118 -9.47 -9.03 -4.39
CA PHE A 118 -8.89 -8.46 -3.17
C PHE A 118 -7.49 -8.99 -2.93
N ARG A 119 -7.28 -10.30 -3.08
CA ARG A 119 -5.96 -10.93 -2.96
C ARG A 119 -4.94 -10.27 -3.86
N GLU A 120 -5.29 -9.99 -5.10
CA GLU A 120 -4.39 -9.36 -6.08
C GLU A 120 -4.54 -7.82 -6.13
N SER A 121 -5.46 -7.26 -5.36
CA SER A 121 -5.72 -5.81 -5.26
C SER A 121 -5.98 -5.14 -6.62
N VAL A 122 -6.79 -5.76 -7.46
CA VAL A 122 -7.15 -5.25 -8.79
C VAL A 122 -8.59 -4.74 -8.83
N PRO A 123 -8.91 -3.71 -9.64
CA PRO A 123 -10.28 -3.22 -9.79
C PRO A 123 -11.20 -4.24 -10.48
N ASP A 124 -12.51 -4.18 -10.20
CA ASP A 124 -13.48 -5.14 -10.73
C ASP A 124 -13.52 -5.19 -12.26
N TRP A 125 -13.40 -4.03 -12.91
CA TRP A 125 -13.39 -3.95 -14.35
C TRP A 125 -12.18 -4.67 -14.97
N LEU A 126 -11.00 -4.56 -14.35
CA LEU A 126 -9.79 -5.21 -14.83
C LEU A 126 -9.84 -6.73 -14.59
N ASP A 127 -10.34 -7.16 -13.42
CA ASP A 127 -10.53 -8.58 -13.12
C ASP A 127 -11.50 -9.23 -14.11
N LYS A 128 -12.58 -8.51 -14.49
CA LYS A 128 -13.53 -8.98 -15.49
C LYS A 128 -12.90 -9.13 -16.87
N ILE A 129 -12.20 -8.12 -17.37
CA ILE A 129 -11.51 -8.16 -18.67
C ILE A 129 -10.50 -9.31 -18.70
N GLY A 130 -9.68 -9.43 -17.67
CA GLY A 130 -8.68 -10.49 -17.60
C GLY A 130 -9.29 -11.89 -17.64
N LEU A 131 -10.43 -12.09 -16.97
CA LEU A 131 -11.19 -13.34 -17.02
C LEU A 131 -11.76 -13.61 -18.42
N ASP A 132 -12.39 -12.61 -19.00
CA ASP A 132 -13.08 -12.75 -20.30
C ASP A 132 -12.08 -13.03 -21.44
N GLU A 133 -10.89 -12.41 -21.40
CA GLU A 133 -9.91 -12.52 -22.48
C GLU A 133 -8.91 -13.68 -22.29
N LEU A 134 -8.47 -13.96 -21.06
CA LEU A 134 -7.40 -14.92 -20.79
C LEU A 134 -7.90 -16.22 -20.17
N GLY A 135 -9.10 -16.22 -19.62
CA GLY A 135 -9.61 -17.27 -18.76
C GLY A 135 -8.93 -17.30 -17.37
N GLU A 136 -9.56 -17.96 -16.42
CA GLU A 136 -9.16 -17.92 -15.00
C GLU A 136 -7.68 -18.30 -14.77
N LYS A 137 -7.25 -19.44 -15.33
CA LYS A 137 -5.89 -19.97 -15.12
C LYS A 137 -4.78 -19.05 -15.63
N ASN A 138 -4.97 -18.46 -16.81
CA ASN A 138 -3.95 -17.57 -17.38
C ASN A 138 -3.99 -16.21 -16.70
N TRP A 139 -5.20 -15.70 -16.39
CA TRP A 139 -5.34 -14.45 -15.66
C TRP A 139 -4.68 -14.50 -14.27
N GLU A 140 -4.82 -15.59 -13.53
CA GLU A 140 -4.10 -15.75 -12.25
C GLU A 140 -2.57 -15.76 -12.42
N LYS A 141 -2.05 -16.37 -13.49
CA LYS A 141 -0.61 -16.32 -13.79
C LYS A 141 -0.12 -14.89 -14.07
N GLU A 142 -0.88 -14.13 -14.87
CA GLU A 142 -0.56 -12.74 -15.18
C GLU A 142 -0.57 -11.87 -13.91
N LEU A 143 -1.60 -12.00 -13.07
CA LEU A 143 -1.69 -11.28 -11.81
C LEU A 143 -0.51 -11.59 -10.87
N ASN A 144 -0.13 -12.86 -10.77
CA ASN A 144 1.02 -13.27 -9.98
C ASN A 144 2.32 -12.67 -10.53
N ALA A 145 2.50 -12.65 -11.85
CA ALA A 145 3.66 -12.04 -12.49
C ALA A 145 3.73 -10.53 -12.25
N LEU A 146 2.59 -9.83 -12.40
CA LEU A 146 2.48 -8.39 -12.15
C LEU A 146 2.77 -8.00 -10.69
N ASN A 147 2.52 -8.91 -9.76
CA ASN A 147 2.75 -8.68 -8.33
C ASN A 147 4.15 -9.05 -7.85
N GLN A 148 4.96 -9.67 -8.69
CA GLN A 148 6.35 -9.97 -8.35
C GLN A 148 7.20 -8.70 -8.27
N LYS A 149 8.22 -8.73 -7.41
CA LYS A 149 9.20 -7.65 -7.36
C LYS A 149 9.96 -7.60 -8.68
N ALA A 150 9.91 -6.46 -9.35
CA ALA A 150 10.65 -6.26 -10.60
C ALA A 150 12.16 -6.43 -10.39
N SER A 151 12.79 -7.15 -11.30
CA SER A 151 14.25 -7.25 -11.36
C SER A 151 14.84 -5.95 -11.88
N VAL A 152 16.00 -5.55 -11.35
CA VAL A 152 16.74 -4.42 -11.89
C VAL A 152 17.47 -4.89 -13.16
N ILE A 153 17.04 -4.40 -14.31
CA ILE A 153 17.65 -4.71 -15.60
C ILE A 153 18.42 -3.48 -16.09
N ILE A 154 19.73 -3.64 -16.26
CA ILE A 154 20.61 -2.57 -16.72
C ILE A 154 21.16 -2.97 -18.10
N ARG A 155 21.01 -2.08 -19.08
CA ARG A 155 21.69 -2.20 -20.38
C ARG A 155 23.02 -1.46 -20.30
N THR A 156 24.11 -2.19 -20.52
CA THR A 156 25.44 -1.57 -20.72
C THR A 156 25.59 -1.19 -22.18
N ASN A 157 25.98 0.06 -22.46
CA ASN A 157 26.44 0.46 -23.79
C ASN A 157 27.92 0.06 -23.89
N THR A 158 28.20 -0.89 -24.76
CA THR A 158 29.57 -1.26 -25.19
C THR A 158 29.98 -0.41 -26.38
#